data_c21c8751b716e208ac10faa212f50268
#
_entry.id   c21c8751b716e208ac10faa212f50268
#
_cell.length_a   1.000
_cell.length_b   1.000
_cell.length_c   1.000
_cell.angle_alpha   90.00
_cell.angle_beta   90.00
_cell.angle_gamma   90.00
#
_symmetry.space_group_name_H-M   'P 1'
#
loop_
_entity.id
_entity.type
_entity.pdbx_description
1 polymer ?
#
loop_
_entity_poly.entity_id
_entity_poly.type
_entity_poly.pdbx_seq_one_letter_code
_entity_poly.pdbx_strand_id
1 'polypeptide(L)'
;MALRAEPPDGGWGWMVVLSAFFQSALVFGVLRSFGVFFVEFVAAFEEQAARVSWIASIGIAVQQFGSPVGSVLSTKFGPRPVVMAGGVLAALGMLLASFATSLTHLYLSIGLLSGCGWALTFTPTLACLSRYFSRRRSLATGLALTGGSLSVAFAPFFQWLLNHYAWRGALLLVSALSLHLVACGALLRPLSLTEDPAMGGPGAQLISLLRHGPFLCYAVALTLINTGYFIPYVHLVAHLQDLNWDPLPAAFVLSVAAISDLVGRVVSGWLGDTVPGPVARLLILWTTVTGVSLALFPVARAPTALVTLAVAYGFTSGALTPVAFSVLPELVGTGRIYCGLGLVQMVESIGGLLGAPLSGYLRDVTGNYTTSFVVAGAFLLAGSGVLIILPHVCFPAPTSKPQDFVTEALDIKVPLPKEGPGED
;
A
#
# COMPACT_ATOMS: atom_id res chain seq x y z
N MET A 1 -28.06 10.21 6.72
CA MET A 1 -27.07 10.42 5.67
C MET A 1 -27.73 10.01 4.36
N ALA A 2 -27.74 10.84 3.32
CA ALA A 2 -28.43 10.51 2.07
C ALA A 2 -27.63 9.42 1.33
N LEU A 3 -28.30 8.33 0.95
CA LEU A 3 -27.76 7.29 0.08
C LEU A 3 -27.48 7.91 -1.29
N ARG A 4 -26.26 7.72 -1.80
CA ARG A 4 -25.88 8.13 -3.16
C ARG A 4 -25.80 6.92 -4.07
N ALA A 5 -26.28 7.08 -5.30
CA ALA A 5 -26.24 6.03 -6.31
C ALA A 5 -24.81 5.79 -6.83
N GLU A 6 -23.98 6.85 -6.94
CA GLU A 6 -22.63 6.80 -7.52
C GLU A 6 -21.61 7.58 -6.67
N PRO A 7 -20.30 7.23 -6.76
CA PRO A 7 -19.22 8.02 -6.18
C PRO A 7 -19.24 9.47 -6.69
N PRO A 8 -18.95 10.47 -5.83
CA PRO A 8 -19.06 11.88 -6.20
C PRO A 8 -17.95 12.37 -7.16
N ASP A 9 -16.87 11.64 -7.36
CA ASP A 9 -15.71 11.96 -8.22
C ASP A 9 -15.14 13.39 -8.08
N GLY A 10 -15.31 13.98 -6.88
CA GLY A 10 -14.87 15.34 -6.61
C GLY A 10 -15.34 15.88 -5.27
N GLY A 11 -15.39 17.21 -5.15
CA GLY A 11 -15.85 17.89 -3.93
C GLY A 11 -15.05 17.50 -2.69
N TRP A 12 -15.71 17.00 -1.65
CA TRP A 12 -15.05 16.58 -0.41
C TRP A 12 -14.06 15.42 -0.60
N GLY A 13 -14.17 14.66 -1.70
CA GLY A 13 -13.22 13.60 -2.05
C GLY A 13 -11.77 14.11 -2.11
N TRP A 14 -11.52 15.32 -2.58
CA TRP A 14 -10.17 15.91 -2.59
C TRP A 14 -9.63 16.21 -1.18
N MET A 15 -10.49 16.50 -0.22
CA MET A 15 -10.10 16.61 1.20
C MET A 15 -9.71 15.24 1.77
N VAL A 16 -10.36 14.17 1.31
CA VAL A 16 -9.96 12.80 1.66
C VAL A 16 -8.62 12.44 1.02
N VAL A 17 -8.36 12.87 -0.22
CA VAL A 17 -7.03 12.71 -0.87
C VAL A 17 -5.95 13.44 -0.07
N LEU A 18 -6.21 14.68 0.34
CA LEU A 18 -5.27 15.46 1.17
C LEU A 18 -5.00 14.77 2.51
N SER A 19 -6.05 14.28 3.16
CA SER A 19 -5.94 13.48 4.39
C SER A 19 -5.07 12.24 4.17
N ALA A 20 -5.33 11.48 3.11
CA ALA A 20 -4.57 10.26 2.78
C ALA A 20 -3.11 10.57 2.43
N PHE A 21 -2.84 11.69 1.77
CA PHE A 21 -1.50 12.18 1.48
C PHE A 21 -0.70 12.45 2.76
N PHE A 22 -1.25 13.23 3.70
CA PHE A 22 -0.58 13.51 4.97
C PHE A 22 -0.43 12.25 5.83
N GLN A 23 -1.42 11.35 5.82
CA GLN A 23 -1.29 10.07 6.51
C GLN A 23 -0.17 9.21 5.91
N SER A 24 -0.10 9.10 4.59
CA SER A 24 1.00 8.39 3.92
C SER A 24 2.36 9.01 4.24
N ALA A 25 2.44 10.35 4.29
CA ALA A 25 3.67 11.06 4.65
C ALA A 25 4.08 10.77 6.10
N LEU A 26 3.15 10.86 7.05
CA LEU A 26 3.44 10.67 8.47
C LEU A 26 3.76 9.21 8.82
N VAL A 27 3.04 8.25 8.24
CA VAL A 27 3.27 6.82 8.50
C VAL A 27 4.55 6.34 7.83
N PHE A 28 4.64 6.48 6.51
CA PHE A 28 5.81 6.00 5.76
C PHE A 28 7.02 6.92 5.91
N GLY A 29 6.81 8.23 6.18
CA GLY A 29 7.88 9.17 6.50
C GLY A 29 8.67 8.73 7.73
N VAL A 30 7.98 8.38 8.81
CA VAL A 30 8.60 7.86 10.04
C VAL A 30 9.26 6.50 9.78
N LEU A 31 8.53 5.56 9.16
CA LEU A 31 9.05 4.21 8.89
C LEU A 31 10.30 4.19 8.01
N ARG A 32 10.30 4.97 6.93
CA ARG A 32 11.46 5.02 6.01
C ARG A 32 12.64 5.81 6.56
N SER A 33 12.38 6.79 7.41
CA SER A 33 13.42 7.58 8.06
C SER A 33 13.94 6.93 9.36
N PHE A 34 13.42 5.76 9.72
CA PHE A 34 13.86 5.03 10.92
C PHE A 34 15.37 4.75 10.91
N GLY A 35 16.00 4.62 9.74
CA GLY A 35 17.44 4.45 9.61
C GLY A 35 18.27 5.54 10.32
N VAL A 36 17.75 6.75 10.42
CA VAL A 36 18.40 7.86 11.13
C VAL A 36 18.36 7.62 12.63
N PHE A 37 17.23 7.18 13.18
CA PHE A 37 17.10 6.82 14.59
C PHE A 37 17.83 5.53 14.94
N PHE A 38 17.98 4.62 14.00
CA PHE A 38 18.64 3.35 14.17
C PHE A 38 20.08 3.51 14.66
N VAL A 39 20.85 4.42 14.05
CA VAL A 39 22.23 4.69 14.42
C VAL A 39 22.32 5.17 15.89
N GLU A 40 21.42 6.08 16.27
CA GLU A 40 21.35 6.60 17.64
C GLU A 40 20.96 5.51 18.65
N PHE A 41 20.03 4.61 18.30
CA PHE A 41 19.62 3.53 19.19
C PHE A 41 20.73 2.49 19.39
N VAL A 42 21.49 2.16 18.34
CA VAL A 42 22.66 1.26 18.46
C VAL A 42 23.68 1.87 19.43
N ALA A 43 23.96 3.18 19.32
CA ALA A 43 24.88 3.87 20.20
C ALA A 43 24.35 4.04 21.64
N ALA A 44 23.04 4.37 21.80
CA ALA A 44 22.45 4.65 23.09
C ALA A 44 22.23 3.41 23.98
N PHE A 45 21.97 2.26 23.37
CA PHE A 45 21.70 1.00 24.09
C PHE A 45 22.89 0.02 24.07
N GLU A 46 23.95 0.36 23.32
CA GLU A 46 25.15 -0.51 23.14
C GLU A 46 24.79 -1.93 22.68
N GLU A 47 23.74 -2.05 21.85
CA GLU A 47 23.19 -3.32 21.41
C GLU A 47 23.54 -3.60 19.95
N GLN A 48 23.50 -4.89 19.57
CA GLN A 48 23.78 -5.32 18.20
C GLN A 48 22.77 -4.72 17.21
N ALA A 49 23.27 -4.31 16.06
CA ALA A 49 22.47 -3.75 14.97
C ALA A 49 21.26 -4.63 14.58
N ALA A 50 21.46 -5.97 14.56
CA ALA A 50 20.39 -6.92 14.30
C ALA A 50 19.24 -6.82 15.30
N ARG A 51 19.53 -6.60 16.60
CA ARG A 51 18.51 -6.45 17.65
C ARG A 51 17.74 -5.12 17.49
N VAL A 52 18.44 -4.04 17.17
CA VAL A 52 17.82 -2.72 16.98
C VAL A 52 16.93 -2.70 15.74
N SER A 53 17.30 -3.38 14.66
CA SER A 53 16.51 -3.42 13.41
C SER A 53 15.12 -4.07 13.59
N TRP A 54 14.95 -4.94 14.60
CA TRP A 54 13.66 -5.52 14.91
C TRP A 54 12.57 -4.49 15.27
N ILE A 55 12.95 -3.29 15.76
CA ILE A 55 11.98 -2.23 16.08
C ILE A 55 11.16 -1.86 14.84
N ALA A 56 11.83 -1.56 13.73
CA ALA A 56 11.17 -1.22 12.48
C ALA A 56 10.42 -2.42 11.87
N SER A 57 11.04 -3.61 11.92
CA SER A 57 10.44 -4.83 11.37
C SER A 57 9.14 -5.21 12.08
N ILE A 58 9.10 -5.12 13.41
CA ILE A 58 7.88 -5.33 14.20
C ILE A 58 6.82 -4.30 13.83
N GLY A 59 7.20 -3.01 13.72
CA GLY A 59 6.28 -1.94 13.35
C GLY A 59 5.61 -2.17 11.99
N ILE A 60 6.38 -2.53 10.98
CA ILE A 60 5.87 -2.84 9.63
C ILE A 60 5.00 -4.10 9.67
N ALA A 61 5.45 -5.17 10.33
CA ALA A 61 4.70 -6.41 10.46
C ALA A 61 3.34 -6.17 11.14
N VAL A 62 3.33 -5.49 12.28
CA VAL A 62 2.10 -5.17 13.02
C VAL A 62 1.17 -4.28 12.19
N GLN A 63 1.71 -3.27 11.49
CA GLN A 63 0.92 -2.41 10.60
C GLN A 63 0.21 -3.21 9.51
N GLN A 64 0.91 -4.11 8.86
CA GLN A 64 0.35 -4.85 7.73
C GLN A 64 -0.56 -6.01 8.20
N PHE A 65 -0.11 -6.82 9.15
CA PHE A 65 -0.93 -7.90 9.73
C PHE A 65 -2.15 -7.39 10.50
N GLY A 66 -2.07 -6.18 11.08
CA GLY A 66 -3.18 -5.52 11.75
C GLY A 66 -4.21 -4.88 10.80
N SER A 67 -3.91 -4.77 9.51
CA SER A 67 -4.80 -4.14 8.52
C SER A 67 -6.22 -4.75 8.46
N PRO A 68 -6.44 -6.06 8.55
CA PRO A 68 -7.79 -6.62 8.60
C PRO A 68 -8.59 -6.14 9.82
N VAL A 69 -7.92 -5.95 10.96
CA VAL A 69 -8.56 -5.45 12.18
C VAL A 69 -9.06 -4.01 11.96
N GLY A 70 -8.22 -3.13 11.41
CA GLY A 70 -8.59 -1.77 11.04
C GLY A 70 -9.77 -1.74 10.05
N SER A 71 -9.76 -2.66 9.09
CA SER A 71 -10.83 -2.81 8.09
C SER A 71 -12.15 -3.23 8.71
N VAL A 72 -12.16 -4.25 9.56
CA VAL A 72 -13.35 -4.75 10.26
C VAL A 72 -13.92 -3.68 11.18
N LEU A 73 -13.07 -2.99 11.94
CA LEU A 73 -13.50 -1.90 12.81
C LEU A 73 -14.10 -0.74 12.00
N SER A 74 -13.51 -0.42 10.84
CA SER A 74 -14.02 0.64 9.96
C SER A 74 -15.34 0.30 9.29
N THR A 75 -15.57 -0.98 8.99
CA THR A 75 -16.88 -1.45 8.49
C THR A 75 -17.95 -1.34 9.58
N LYS A 76 -17.59 -1.60 10.84
CA LYS A 76 -18.54 -1.59 11.97
C LYS A 76 -18.81 -0.18 12.52
N PHE A 77 -17.76 0.63 12.72
CA PHE A 77 -17.84 1.93 13.39
C PHE A 77 -17.67 3.11 12.45
N GLY A 78 -17.34 2.85 11.18
CA GLY A 78 -16.96 3.87 10.20
C GLY A 78 -15.46 4.22 10.25
N PRO A 79 -14.90 4.74 9.13
CA PRO A 79 -13.46 5.01 9.03
C PRO A 79 -13.00 6.16 9.95
N ARG A 80 -13.84 7.18 10.16
CA ARG A 80 -13.47 8.39 10.91
C ARG A 80 -13.00 8.11 12.34
N PRO A 81 -13.80 7.47 13.24
CA PRO A 81 -13.41 7.23 14.61
C PRO A 81 -12.25 6.24 14.71
N VAL A 82 -12.18 5.26 13.80
CA VAL A 82 -11.10 4.26 13.78
C VAL A 82 -9.76 4.90 13.47
N VAL A 83 -9.71 5.77 12.45
CA VAL A 83 -8.50 6.49 12.06
C VAL A 83 -8.06 7.48 13.15
N MET A 84 -9.00 8.19 13.77
CA MET A 84 -8.71 9.08 14.90
C MET A 84 -8.10 8.31 16.09
N ALA A 85 -8.70 7.18 16.47
CA ALA A 85 -8.18 6.31 17.52
C ALA A 85 -6.80 5.76 17.17
N GLY A 86 -6.59 5.33 15.91
CA GLY A 86 -5.30 4.89 15.39
C GLY A 86 -4.24 5.98 15.46
N GLY A 87 -4.59 7.22 15.14
CA GLY A 87 -3.71 8.39 15.24
C GLY A 87 -3.26 8.67 16.67
N VAL A 88 -4.20 8.61 17.64
CA VAL A 88 -3.87 8.73 19.08
C VAL A 88 -2.95 7.59 19.51
N LEU A 89 -3.23 6.37 19.10
CA LEU A 89 -2.43 5.19 19.45
C LEU A 89 -1.00 5.28 18.89
N ALA A 90 -0.86 5.72 17.64
CA ALA A 90 0.45 5.95 17.02
C ALA A 90 1.26 7.02 17.76
N ALA A 91 0.63 8.14 18.10
CA ALA A 91 1.27 9.22 18.84
C ALA A 91 1.68 8.78 20.24
N LEU A 92 0.81 8.05 20.97
CA LEU A 92 1.12 7.50 22.28
C LEU A 92 2.30 6.52 22.23
N GLY A 93 2.39 5.68 21.20
CA GLY A 93 3.53 4.78 21.02
C GLY A 93 4.84 5.55 20.87
N MET A 94 4.87 6.60 20.05
CA MET A 94 6.04 7.46 19.90
C MET A 94 6.37 8.26 21.19
N LEU A 95 5.35 8.70 21.91
CA LEU A 95 5.51 9.39 23.19
C LEU A 95 6.15 8.46 24.23
N LEU A 96 5.64 7.25 24.39
CA LEU A 96 6.19 6.26 25.32
C LEU A 96 7.61 5.85 24.93
N ALA A 97 7.90 5.78 23.63
CA ALA A 97 9.25 5.51 23.15
C ALA A 97 10.28 6.57 23.59
N SER A 98 9.88 7.84 23.73
CA SER A 98 10.77 8.89 24.21
C SER A 98 11.26 8.67 25.65
N PHE A 99 10.52 7.89 26.44
CA PHE A 99 10.87 7.51 27.82
C PHE A 99 11.49 6.11 27.93
N ALA A 100 11.80 5.47 26.80
CA ALA A 100 12.32 4.11 26.79
C ALA A 100 13.67 4.01 27.52
N THR A 101 13.82 2.96 28.32
CA THR A 101 15.05 2.62 29.06
C THR A 101 15.68 1.32 28.57
N SER A 102 15.01 0.58 27.69
CA SER A 102 15.49 -0.67 27.12
C SER A 102 14.96 -0.87 25.70
N LEU A 103 15.59 -1.74 24.89
CA LEU A 103 15.11 -2.14 23.58
C LEU A 103 13.70 -2.73 23.60
N THR A 104 13.39 -3.50 24.66
CA THR A 104 12.05 -4.11 24.83
C THR A 104 10.97 -3.02 24.92
N HIS A 105 11.25 -1.90 25.59
CA HIS A 105 10.31 -0.79 25.62
C HIS A 105 10.10 -0.19 24.22
N LEU A 106 11.15 -0.10 23.37
CA LEU A 106 11.03 0.37 21.99
C LEU A 106 10.25 -0.62 21.11
N TYR A 107 10.42 -1.94 21.29
CA TYR A 107 9.62 -2.95 20.58
C TYR A 107 8.13 -2.84 20.91
N LEU A 108 7.79 -2.61 22.18
CA LEU A 108 6.39 -2.46 22.58
C LEU A 108 5.80 -1.11 22.21
N SER A 109 6.57 -0.02 22.32
CA SER A 109 6.07 1.34 22.04
C SER A 109 6.04 1.65 20.56
N ILE A 110 7.17 1.59 19.84
CA ILE A 110 7.24 1.88 18.40
C ILE A 110 6.70 0.70 17.62
N GLY A 111 7.21 -0.51 17.89
CA GLY A 111 6.88 -1.70 17.12
C GLY A 111 5.41 -2.07 17.25
N LEU A 112 4.94 -2.37 18.46
CA LEU A 112 3.58 -2.86 18.66
C LEU A 112 2.55 -1.72 18.69
N LEU A 113 2.72 -0.74 19.57
CA LEU A 113 1.68 0.27 19.82
C LEU A 113 1.53 1.24 18.65
N SER A 114 2.63 1.82 18.15
CA SER A 114 2.57 2.67 16.95
C SER A 114 2.21 1.87 15.70
N GLY A 115 2.70 0.63 15.56
CA GLY A 115 2.33 -0.28 14.47
C GLY A 115 0.83 -0.55 14.41
N CYS A 116 0.18 -0.83 15.54
CA CYS A 116 -1.27 -0.94 15.64
C CYS A 116 -1.98 0.37 15.24
N GLY A 117 -1.47 1.52 15.69
CA GLY A 117 -1.97 2.84 15.30
C GLY A 117 -1.93 3.03 13.79
N TRP A 118 -0.81 2.70 13.15
CA TRP A 118 -0.64 2.80 11.69
C TRP A 118 -1.55 1.85 10.92
N ALA A 119 -1.79 0.63 11.43
CA ALA A 119 -2.75 -0.31 10.84
C ALA A 119 -4.19 0.26 10.83
N LEU A 120 -4.57 0.94 11.92
CA LEU A 120 -5.89 1.55 12.06
C LEU A 120 -6.04 2.85 11.27
N THR A 121 -4.93 3.49 10.82
CA THR A 121 -5.00 4.74 10.05
C THR A 121 -4.93 4.50 8.55
N PHE A 122 -3.95 3.77 8.06
CA PHE A 122 -3.63 3.70 6.64
C PHE A 122 -4.69 2.99 5.81
N THR A 123 -5.00 1.75 6.13
CA THR A 123 -5.95 0.91 5.36
C THR A 123 -7.36 1.49 5.30
N PRO A 124 -7.96 1.94 6.43
CA PRO A 124 -9.29 2.55 6.39
C PRO A 124 -9.35 3.84 5.58
N THR A 125 -8.29 4.65 5.59
CA THR A 125 -8.25 5.89 4.82
C THR A 125 -8.20 5.61 3.33
N LEU A 126 -7.37 4.65 2.91
CA LEU A 126 -7.27 4.27 1.50
C LEU A 126 -8.56 3.63 0.99
N ALA A 127 -9.23 2.82 1.81
CA ALA A 127 -10.55 2.26 1.51
C ALA A 127 -11.62 3.36 1.39
N CYS A 128 -11.62 4.34 2.29
CA CYS A 128 -12.50 5.49 2.24
C CYS A 128 -12.29 6.30 0.95
N LEU A 129 -11.03 6.58 0.58
CA LEU A 129 -10.66 7.25 -0.66
C LEU A 129 -11.23 6.54 -1.90
N SER A 130 -11.06 5.23 -1.97
CA SER A 130 -11.53 4.40 -3.10
C SER A 130 -13.05 4.45 -3.30
N ARG A 131 -13.83 4.79 -2.27
CA ARG A 131 -15.28 4.96 -2.33
C ARG A 131 -15.72 6.35 -2.85
N TYR A 132 -14.85 7.35 -2.77
CA TYR A 132 -15.13 8.70 -3.25
C TYR A 132 -14.92 8.86 -4.74
N PHE A 133 -14.08 8.03 -5.34
CA PHE A 133 -13.68 8.14 -6.74
C PHE A 133 -13.98 6.87 -7.53
N SER A 134 -14.56 7.04 -8.71
CA SER A 134 -14.77 6.02 -9.72
C SER A 134 -13.94 6.34 -10.97
N ARG A 135 -14.19 7.49 -11.60
CA ARG A 135 -13.51 7.92 -12.84
C ARG A 135 -12.07 8.40 -12.62
N ARG A 136 -11.78 9.00 -11.44
CA ARG A 136 -10.46 9.55 -11.09
C ARG A 136 -9.80 8.78 -9.95
N ARG A 137 -10.10 7.50 -9.82
CA ARG A 137 -9.64 6.68 -8.69
C ARG A 137 -8.13 6.50 -8.68
N SER A 138 -7.53 6.20 -9.84
CA SER A 138 -6.09 5.95 -9.94
C SER A 138 -5.28 7.21 -9.66
N LEU A 139 -5.72 8.37 -10.18
CA LEU A 139 -5.08 9.65 -9.91
C LEU A 139 -5.20 10.02 -8.42
N ALA A 140 -6.39 9.91 -7.84
CA ALA A 140 -6.62 10.20 -6.44
C ALA A 140 -5.75 9.33 -5.52
N THR A 141 -5.66 8.03 -5.82
CA THR A 141 -4.80 7.08 -5.10
C THR A 141 -3.32 7.41 -5.30
N GLY A 142 -2.90 7.73 -6.53
CA GLY A 142 -1.54 8.15 -6.85
C GLY A 142 -1.12 9.37 -6.04
N LEU A 143 -1.93 10.44 -6.06
CA LEU A 143 -1.69 11.66 -5.28
C LEU A 143 -1.64 11.38 -3.77
N ALA A 144 -2.53 10.56 -3.24
CA ALA A 144 -2.53 10.19 -1.82
C ALA A 144 -1.25 9.47 -1.41
N LEU A 145 -0.74 8.56 -2.25
CA LEU A 145 0.44 7.76 -1.96
C LEU A 145 1.76 8.47 -2.20
N THR A 146 1.78 9.61 -2.95
CA THR A 146 2.99 10.44 -3.09
C THR A 146 3.47 11.00 -1.76
N GLY A 147 2.58 11.14 -0.76
CA GLY A 147 2.97 11.49 0.60
C GLY A 147 4.06 10.58 1.16
N GLY A 148 3.96 9.26 0.92
CA GLY A 148 4.98 8.28 1.34
C GLY A 148 6.35 8.47 0.67
N SER A 149 6.40 8.97 -0.56
CA SER A 149 7.65 9.25 -1.28
C SER A 149 8.34 10.54 -0.78
N LEU A 150 7.60 11.46 -0.18
CA LEU A 150 8.15 12.65 0.52
C LEU A 150 9.04 12.30 1.72
N SER A 151 9.05 11.02 2.14
CA SER A 151 9.93 10.53 3.22
C SER A 151 11.41 10.86 2.97
N VAL A 152 11.84 11.01 1.73
CA VAL A 152 13.20 11.46 1.38
C VAL A 152 13.51 12.84 1.99
N ALA A 153 12.51 13.72 2.10
CA ALA A 153 12.65 15.03 2.76
C ALA A 153 12.60 14.93 4.29
N PHE A 154 11.96 13.90 4.85
CA PHE A 154 11.88 13.72 6.30
C PHE A 154 13.19 13.26 6.93
N ALA A 155 14.03 12.51 6.22
CA ALA A 155 15.30 12.03 6.76
C ALA A 155 16.24 13.18 7.21
N PRO A 156 16.50 14.24 6.40
CA PRO A 156 17.27 15.39 6.82
C PRO A 156 16.61 16.16 7.98
N PHE A 157 15.28 16.25 7.99
CA PHE A 157 14.53 16.89 9.08
C PHE A 157 14.69 16.13 10.40
N PHE A 158 14.59 14.81 10.39
CA PHE A 158 14.79 14.00 11.60
C PHE A 158 16.24 14.01 12.05
N GLN A 159 17.21 14.04 11.13
CA GLN A 159 18.62 14.21 11.48
C GLN A 159 18.85 15.56 12.18
N TRP A 160 18.23 16.63 11.70
CA TRP A 160 18.29 17.94 12.34
C TRP A 160 17.68 17.90 13.75
N LEU A 161 16.54 17.22 13.94
CA LEU A 161 15.94 17.02 15.26
C LEU A 161 16.86 16.25 16.21
N LEU A 162 17.48 15.18 15.73
CA LEU A 162 18.43 14.37 16.51
C LEU A 162 19.63 15.19 16.98
N ASN A 163 20.19 16.01 16.10
CA ASN A 163 21.33 16.84 16.40
C ASN A 163 21.04 17.92 17.46
N HIS A 164 19.78 18.42 17.53
CA HIS A 164 19.40 19.49 18.46
C HIS A 164 18.76 19.00 19.75
N TYR A 165 18.00 17.89 19.71
CA TYR A 165 17.17 17.44 20.84
C TYR A 165 17.52 16.04 21.34
N ALA A 166 18.55 15.40 20.80
CA ALA A 166 18.86 14.00 20.97
C ALA A 166 17.65 13.09 20.60
N TRP A 167 17.82 11.77 20.62
CA TRP A 167 16.79 10.85 20.15
C TRP A 167 15.48 10.90 20.98
N ARG A 168 15.56 11.16 22.29
CA ARG A 168 14.37 11.28 23.16
C ARG A 168 13.52 12.50 22.82
N GLY A 169 14.15 13.66 22.68
CA GLY A 169 13.45 14.88 22.29
C GLY A 169 12.93 14.82 20.86
N ALA A 170 13.69 14.22 19.94
CA ALA A 170 13.24 13.98 18.56
C ALA A 170 11.99 13.10 18.51
N LEU A 171 11.93 11.98 19.27
CA LEU A 171 10.74 11.12 19.37
C LEU A 171 9.53 11.83 19.97
N LEU A 172 9.74 12.73 20.95
CA LEU A 172 8.67 13.55 21.50
C LEU A 172 8.04 14.44 20.43
N LEU A 173 8.87 15.10 19.60
CA LEU A 173 8.40 15.93 18.50
C LEU A 173 7.74 15.12 17.40
N VAL A 174 8.25 13.92 17.08
CA VAL A 174 7.62 12.98 16.16
C VAL A 174 6.26 12.50 16.69
N SER A 175 6.12 12.31 18.01
CA SER A 175 4.84 12.03 18.64
C SER A 175 3.83 13.15 18.40
N ALA A 176 4.24 14.41 18.59
CA ALA A 176 3.40 15.58 18.32
C ALA A 176 3.01 15.67 16.84
N LEU A 177 3.93 15.39 15.92
CA LEU A 177 3.63 15.28 14.48
C LEU A 177 2.63 14.16 14.20
N SER A 178 2.77 13.02 14.86
CA SER A 178 1.84 11.87 14.68
C SER A 178 0.43 12.18 15.16
N LEU A 179 0.21 13.13 16.07
CA LEU A 179 -1.13 13.60 16.43
C LEU A 179 -1.91 14.23 15.26
N HIS A 180 -1.23 14.72 14.22
CA HIS A 180 -1.90 15.21 13.02
C HIS A 180 -2.66 14.09 12.26
N LEU A 181 -2.32 12.82 12.51
CA LEU A 181 -3.14 11.68 12.04
C LEU A 181 -4.59 11.75 12.56
N VAL A 182 -4.79 12.29 13.75
CA VAL A 182 -6.14 12.51 14.32
C VAL A 182 -6.89 13.56 13.51
N ALA A 183 -6.24 14.67 13.16
CA ALA A 183 -6.83 15.69 12.29
C ALA A 183 -7.15 15.15 10.90
N CYS A 184 -6.23 14.35 10.33
CA CYS A 184 -6.48 13.64 9.08
C CYS A 184 -7.70 12.71 9.19
N GLY A 185 -7.82 11.94 10.28
CA GLY A 185 -8.99 11.11 10.56
C GLY A 185 -10.30 11.92 10.65
N ALA A 186 -10.25 13.10 11.25
CA ALA A 186 -11.41 13.99 11.36
C ALA A 186 -11.93 14.51 10.01
N LEU A 187 -11.06 14.63 9.00
CA LEU A 187 -11.43 15.00 7.62
C LEU A 187 -12.18 13.89 6.88
N LEU A 188 -12.04 12.63 7.30
CA LEU A 188 -12.73 11.50 6.69
C LEU A 188 -14.23 11.60 6.96
N ARG A 189 -15.01 11.55 5.90
CA ARG A 189 -16.47 11.45 6.00
C ARG A 189 -16.91 10.10 5.44
N PRO A 190 -17.60 9.27 6.23
CA PRO A 190 -18.13 8.01 5.72
C PRO A 190 -19.12 8.31 4.59
N LEU A 191 -19.04 7.52 3.50
CA LEU A 191 -19.93 7.61 2.35
C LEU A 191 -20.77 6.34 2.30
N SER A 192 -22.10 6.47 2.27
CA SER A 192 -23.04 5.37 2.06
C SER A 192 -23.43 5.34 0.58
N LEU A 193 -23.10 4.27 -0.12
CA LEU A 193 -23.46 4.04 -1.52
C LEU A 193 -24.63 3.06 -1.59
N THR A 194 -25.49 3.20 -2.60
CA THR A 194 -26.66 2.33 -2.81
C THR A 194 -26.24 0.89 -3.16
N GLU A 195 -25.03 0.73 -3.70
CA GLU A 195 -24.41 -0.56 -3.98
C GLU A 195 -23.86 -1.28 -2.75
N ASP A 196 -23.97 -0.69 -1.54
CA ASP A 196 -23.61 -1.40 -0.31
C ASP A 196 -24.74 -2.43 -0.02
N PRO A 197 -24.67 -3.66 -0.52
CA PRO A 197 -25.66 -4.67 -0.19
C PRO A 197 -25.63 -4.85 1.32
N ALA A 198 -26.78 -5.20 1.89
CA ALA A 198 -26.89 -5.69 3.27
C ALA A 198 -26.16 -7.06 3.37
N MET A 199 -24.88 -7.08 3.01
CA MET A 199 -24.01 -8.24 3.12
C MET A 199 -23.76 -8.46 4.61
N GLY A 200 -23.83 -9.70 5.03
CA GLY A 200 -23.60 -10.13 6.42
C GLY A 200 -22.40 -9.45 7.08
N GLY A 201 -22.27 -9.54 8.36
CA GLY A 201 -21.24 -8.84 9.13
C GLY A 201 -19.81 -9.00 8.55
N PRO A 202 -18.86 -8.16 8.99
CA PRO A 202 -17.50 -8.10 8.42
C PRO A 202 -16.79 -9.47 8.36
N GLY A 203 -17.07 -10.37 9.29
CA GLY A 203 -16.54 -11.73 9.25
C GLY A 203 -17.03 -12.56 8.06
N ALA A 204 -18.31 -12.42 7.69
CA ALA A 204 -18.86 -13.08 6.50
C ALA A 204 -18.24 -12.53 5.21
N GLN A 205 -17.98 -11.21 5.15
CA GLN A 205 -17.27 -10.59 4.02
C GLN A 205 -15.84 -11.12 3.88
N LEU A 206 -15.09 -11.24 4.98
CA LEU A 206 -13.74 -11.81 4.97
C LEU A 206 -13.74 -13.26 4.46
N ILE A 207 -14.65 -14.10 4.97
CA ILE A 207 -14.77 -15.49 4.52
C ILE A 207 -15.16 -15.56 3.04
N SER A 208 -16.06 -14.70 2.57
CA SER A 208 -16.46 -14.65 1.16
C SER A 208 -15.30 -14.29 0.25
N LEU A 209 -14.41 -13.37 0.67
CA LEU A 209 -13.22 -12.99 -0.09
C LEU A 209 -12.17 -14.11 -0.12
N LEU A 210 -11.99 -14.85 0.97
CA LEU A 210 -11.09 -16.00 1.01
C LEU A 210 -11.56 -17.18 0.14
N ARG A 211 -12.84 -17.19 -0.25
CA ARG A 211 -13.38 -18.15 -1.22
C ARG A 211 -13.47 -17.61 -2.64
N HIS A 212 -13.15 -16.33 -2.86
CA HIS A 212 -13.23 -15.68 -4.14
C HIS A 212 -11.93 -15.90 -4.93
N GLY A 213 -11.93 -16.84 -5.88
CA GLY A 213 -10.75 -17.24 -6.66
C GLY A 213 -9.97 -16.07 -7.27
N PRO A 214 -10.63 -15.12 -7.99
CA PRO A 214 -10.01 -13.92 -8.52
C PRO A 214 -9.23 -13.11 -7.49
N PHE A 215 -9.81 -12.92 -6.32
CA PHE A 215 -9.18 -12.19 -5.22
C PHE A 215 -7.93 -12.91 -4.69
N LEU A 216 -8.00 -14.22 -4.52
CA LEU A 216 -6.84 -15.00 -4.07
C LEU A 216 -5.70 -14.99 -5.08
N CYS A 217 -6.03 -15.13 -6.38
CA CYS A 217 -5.06 -15.04 -7.46
C CYS A 217 -4.37 -13.66 -7.47
N TYR A 218 -5.15 -12.59 -7.30
CA TYR A 218 -4.64 -11.22 -7.17
C TYR A 218 -3.75 -11.05 -5.94
N ALA A 219 -4.16 -11.55 -4.78
CA ALA A 219 -3.37 -11.48 -3.55
C ALA A 219 -2.03 -12.21 -3.68
N VAL A 220 -2.02 -13.41 -4.30
CA VAL A 220 -0.78 -14.15 -4.59
C VAL A 220 0.13 -13.36 -5.54
N ALA A 221 -0.43 -12.76 -6.60
CA ALA A 221 0.35 -11.94 -7.53
C ALA A 221 1.03 -10.77 -6.81
N LEU A 222 0.29 -10.05 -5.96
CA LEU A 222 0.83 -8.93 -5.20
C LEU A 222 1.88 -9.37 -4.16
N THR A 223 1.72 -10.54 -3.55
CA THR A 223 2.73 -11.11 -2.64
C THR A 223 4.04 -11.38 -3.38
N LEU A 224 3.99 -11.98 -4.57
CA LEU A 224 5.17 -12.20 -5.41
C LEU A 224 5.83 -10.87 -5.80
N ILE A 225 5.03 -9.88 -6.21
CA ILE A 225 5.51 -8.54 -6.56
C ILE A 225 6.21 -7.90 -5.36
N ASN A 226 5.59 -7.93 -4.17
CA ASN A 226 6.16 -7.34 -2.96
C ASN A 226 7.45 -8.00 -2.50
N THR A 227 7.63 -9.31 -2.75
CA THR A 227 8.86 -10.02 -2.42
C THR A 227 10.08 -9.41 -3.15
N GLY A 228 9.91 -9.01 -4.42
CA GLY A 228 10.97 -8.37 -5.20
C GLY A 228 11.04 -6.84 -5.07
N TYR A 229 9.91 -6.20 -4.81
CA TYR A 229 9.73 -4.75 -4.87
C TYR A 229 10.64 -3.95 -3.93
N PHE A 230 10.82 -4.41 -2.70
CA PHE A 230 11.61 -3.68 -1.70
C PHE A 230 13.12 -3.94 -1.77
N ILE A 231 13.59 -4.96 -2.48
CA ILE A 231 15.01 -5.35 -2.53
C ILE A 231 15.92 -4.21 -2.96
N PRO A 232 15.64 -3.43 -4.03
CA PRO A 232 16.51 -2.35 -4.43
C PRO A 232 16.56 -1.20 -3.42
N TYR A 233 15.46 -0.88 -2.76
CA TYR A 233 15.45 0.19 -1.75
C TYR A 233 16.38 -0.12 -0.57
N VAL A 234 16.56 -1.40 -0.25
CA VAL A 234 17.44 -1.84 0.85
C VAL A 234 18.87 -2.05 0.38
N HIS A 235 19.06 -2.65 -0.81
CA HIS A 235 20.35 -3.20 -1.21
C HIS A 235 21.01 -2.49 -2.42
N LEU A 236 20.36 -1.49 -3.06
CA LEU A 236 20.91 -0.80 -4.22
C LEU A 236 22.23 -0.10 -3.89
N VAL A 237 22.31 0.62 -2.78
CA VAL A 237 23.52 1.33 -2.37
C VAL A 237 24.66 0.33 -2.10
N ALA A 238 24.37 -0.76 -1.39
CA ALA A 238 25.34 -1.80 -1.12
C ALA A 238 25.83 -2.49 -2.41
N HIS A 239 24.93 -2.74 -3.36
CA HIS A 239 25.29 -3.28 -4.67
C HIS A 239 26.23 -2.35 -5.46
N LEU A 240 25.96 -1.03 -5.44
CA LEU A 240 26.84 -0.04 -6.10
C LEU A 240 28.21 0.04 -5.42
N GLN A 241 28.27 -0.08 -4.09
CA GLN A 241 29.53 -0.15 -3.35
C GLN A 241 30.32 -1.42 -3.67
N ASP A 242 29.65 -2.57 -3.86
CA ASP A 242 30.30 -3.80 -4.35
C ASP A 242 30.90 -3.62 -5.76
N LEU A 243 30.38 -2.66 -6.56
CA LEU A 243 30.93 -2.25 -7.85
C LEU A 243 32.03 -1.16 -7.75
N ASN A 244 32.57 -0.93 -6.55
CA ASN A 244 33.57 0.10 -6.22
C ASN A 244 33.11 1.55 -6.44
N TRP A 245 31.81 1.83 -6.26
CA TRP A 245 31.34 3.20 -6.22
C TRP A 245 31.54 3.81 -4.82
N ASP A 246 31.88 5.10 -4.80
CA ASP A 246 31.91 5.85 -3.56
C ASP A 246 30.51 5.92 -2.92
N PRO A 247 30.42 5.96 -1.57
CA PRO A 247 29.14 5.98 -0.87
C PRO A 247 28.21 7.13 -1.27
N LEU A 248 28.77 8.32 -1.56
CA LEU A 248 27.98 9.51 -1.89
C LEU A 248 27.31 9.42 -3.26
N PRO A 249 28.02 9.09 -4.39
CA PRO A 249 27.37 8.80 -5.65
C PRO A 249 26.37 7.65 -5.60
N ALA A 250 26.64 6.59 -4.84
CA ALA A 250 25.71 5.46 -4.68
C ALA A 250 24.40 5.90 -4.00
N ALA A 251 24.48 6.72 -2.94
CA ALA A 251 23.32 7.29 -2.28
C ALA A 251 22.54 8.26 -3.20
N PHE A 252 23.25 9.00 -4.06
CA PHE A 252 22.61 9.88 -5.05
C PHE A 252 21.74 9.09 -6.06
N VAL A 253 22.19 7.92 -6.52
CA VAL A 253 21.39 7.05 -7.41
C VAL A 253 20.09 6.61 -6.75
N LEU A 254 20.13 6.27 -5.46
CA LEU A 254 18.91 5.93 -4.71
C LEU A 254 17.97 7.14 -4.59
N SER A 255 18.50 8.34 -4.38
CA SER A 255 17.69 9.56 -4.32
C SER A 255 17.00 9.86 -5.66
N VAL A 256 17.71 9.68 -6.78
CA VAL A 256 17.15 9.83 -8.12
C VAL A 256 16.03 8.80 -8.37
N ALA A 257 16.22 7.55 -7.95
CA ALA A 257 15.17 6.53 -8.02
C ALA A 257 13.93 6.93 -7.20
N ALA A 258 14.12 7.48 -5.99
CA ALA A 258 13.00 7.93 -5.14
C ALA A 258 12.24 9.12 -5.73
N ILE A 259 12.92 10.07 -6.38
CA ILE A 259 12.27 11.17 -7.11
C ILE A 259 11.48 10.61 -8.30
N SER A 260 12.05 9.67 -9.03
CA SER A 260 11.38 9.02 -10.17
C SER A 260 10.15 8.22 -9.70
N ASP A 261 10.19 7.57 -8.54
CA ASP A 261 9.04 6.90 -7.90
C ASP A 261 7.88 7.87 -7.66
N LEU A 262 8.17 9.06 -7.15
CA LEU A 262 7.15 10.09 -6.95
C LEU A 262 6.48 10.49 -8.27
N VAL A 263 7.27 10.75 -9.32
CA VAL A 263 6.75 11.09 -10.64
C VAL A 263 5.92 9.93 -11.23
N GLY A 264 6.42 8.69 -11.08
CA GLY A 264 5.73 7.49 -11.54
C GLY A 264 4.34 7.33 -10.91
N ARG A 265 4.17 7.61 -9.61
CA ARG A 265 2.87 7.56 -8.91
C ARG A 265 1.84 8.51 -9.53
N VAL A 266 2.24 9.74 -9.81
CA VAL A 266 1.34 10.76 -10.38
C VAL A 266 0.99 10.42 -11.82
N VAL A 267 2.00 10.13 -12.65
CA VAL A 267 1.81 9.84 -14.08
C VAL A 267 0.97 8.58 -14.27
N SER A 268 1.28 7.52 -13.54
CA SER A 268 0.52 6.26 -13.64
C SER A 268 -0.91 6.40 -13.11
N GLY A 269 -1.11 7.18 -12.05
CA GLY A 269 -2.44 7.51 -11.56
C GLY A 269 -3.28 8.21 -12.62
N TRP A 270 -2.70 9.20 -13.30
CA TRP A 270 -3.36 9.89 -14.42
C TRP A 270 -3.61 8.97 -15.62
N LEU A 271 -2.63 8.15 -16.01
CA LEU A 271 -2.80 7.17 -17.09
C LEU A 271 -3.89 6.14 -16.78
N GLY A 272 -3.98 5.67 -15.53
CA GLY A 272 -4.99 4.71 -15.11
C GLY A 272 -6.43 5.20 -15.26
N ASP A 273 -6.63 6.52 -15.22
CA ASP A 273 -7.94 7.14 -15.39
C ASP A 273 -8.23 7.59 -16.83
N THR A 274 -7.18 7.77 -17.68
CA THR A 274 -7.31 8.30 -19.04
C THR A 274 -7.24 7.24 -20.13
N VAL A 275 -6.46 6.17 -19.90
CA VAL A 275 -6.31 5.10 -20.88
C VAL A 275 -7.54 4.20 -20.87
N PRO A 276 -8.22 4.02 -22.03
CA PRO A 276 -9.38 3.16 -22.08
C PRO A 276 -9.01 1.69 -21.89
N GLY A 277 -9.76 1.00 -21.04
CA GLY A 277 -9.59 -0.44 -20.78
C GLY A 277 -9.37 -0.78 -19.31
N PRO A 278 -9.23 -2.07 -18.96
CA PRO A 278 -9.05 -2.49 -17.58
C PRO A 278 -7.73 -1.96 -17.01
N VAL A 279 -7.79 -1.36 -15.82
CA VAL A 279 -6.62 -0.81 -15.10
C VAL A 279 -5.58 -1.91 -14.82
N ALA A 280 -6.02 -3.17 -14.74
CA ALA A 280 -5.14 -4.33 -14.59
C ALA A 280 -4.08 -4.47 -15.71
N ARG A 281 -4.35 -3.99 -16.92
CA ARG A 281 -3.35 -4.00 -18.02
C ARG A 281 -2.15 -3.10 -17.71
N LEU A 282 -2.40 -1.93 -17.12
CA LEU A 282 -1.32 -1.04 -16.68
C LEU A 282 -0.54 -1.67 -15.53
N LEU A 283 -1.19 -2.37 -14.61
CA LEU A 283 -0.53 -3.10 -13.55
C LEU A 283 0.44 -4.16 -14.10
N ILE A 284 -0.02 -4.96 -15.08
CA ILE A 284 0.83 -5.95 -15.75
C ILE A 284 2.02 -5.28 -16.44
N LEU A 285 1.78 -4.19 -17.18
CA LEU A 285 2.83 -3.45 -17.88
C LEU A 285 3.89 -2.95 -16.90
N TRP A 286 3.49 -2.21 -15.86
CA TRP A 286 4.41 -1.64 -14.89
C TRP A 286 5.18 -2.72 -14.12
N THR A 287 4.49 -3.80 -13.71
CA THR A 287 5.13 -4.94 -13.03
C THR A 287 6.17 -5.60 -13.93
N THR A 288 5.86 -5.82 -15.20
CA THR A 288 6.79 -6.43 -16.17
C THR A 288 8.01 -5.55 -16.38
N VAL A 289 7.81 -4.24 -16.62
CA VAL A 289 8.94 -3.31 -16.85
C VAL A 289 9.79 -3.19 -15.60
N THR A 290 9.20 -3.15 -14.41
CA THR A 290 9.94 -3.15 -13.14
C THR A 290 10.78 -4.42 -13.00
N GLY A 291 10.20 -5.60 -13.26
CA GLY A 291 10.89 -6.88 -13.19
C GLY A 291 12.06 -6.99 -14.18
N VAL A 292 11.86 -6.54 -15.41
CA VAL A 292 12.91 -6.48 -16.43
C VAL A 292 14.03 -5.50 -16.02
N SER A 293 13.67 -4.31 -15.53
CA SER A 293 14.64 -3.33 -15.05
C SER A 293 15.54 -3.92 -13.96
N LEU A 294 14.97 -4.66 -13.00
CA LEU A 294 15.73 -5.31 -11.94
C LEU A 294 16.64 -6.43 -12.48
N ALA A 295 16.15 -7.25 -13.39
CA ALA A 295 16.93 -8.32 -13.98
C ALA A 295 18.12 -7.79 -14.82
N LEU A 296 18.05 -6.55 -15.31
CA LEU A 296 19.11 -5.90 -16.08
C LEU A 296 20.17 -5.21 -15.21
N PHE A 297 19.90 -4.90 -13.93
CA PHE A 297 20.88 -4.26 -13.04
C PHE A 297 22.24 -4.96 -13.01
N PRO A 298 22.30 -6.29 -12.88
CA PRO A 298 23.58 -7.01 -12.85
C PRO A 298 24.41 -6.94 -14.13
N VAL A 299 23.76 -6.71 -15.26
CA VAL A 299 24.41 -6.64 -16.58
C VAL A 299 24.98 -5.23 -16.83
N ALA A 300 24.40 -4.21 -16.19
CA ALA A 300 24.83 -2.83 -16.34
C ALA A 300 26.13 -2.57 -15.56
N ARG A 301 27.19 -2.22 -16.28
CA ARG A 301 28.49 -1.86 -15.68
C ARG A 301 28.80 -0.37 -15.84
N ALA A 302 28.25 0.27 -16.86
CA ALA A 302 28.46 1.69 -17.11
C ALA A 302 27.68 2.54 -16.10
N PRO A 303 28.25 3.62 -15.53
CA PRO A 303 27.58 4.50 -14.61
C PRO A 303 26.25 5.06 -15.16
N THR A 304 26.25 5.45 -16.42
CA THR A 304 25.06 5.96 -17.11
C THR A 304 23.94 4.91 -17.20
N ALA A 305 24.29 3.65 -17.48
CA ALA A 305 23.33 2.55 -17.55
C ALA A 305 22.72 2.26 -16.16
N LEU A 306 23.51 2.28 -15.10
CA LEU A 306 23.04 2.07 -13.73
C LEU A 306 22.09 3.18 -13.28
N VAL A 307 22.41 4.44 -13.55
CA VAL A 307 21.51 5.58 -13.25
C VAL A 307 20.23 5.47 -14.07
N THR A 308 20.31 5.15 -15.37
CA THR A 308 19.13 4.99 -16.23
C THR A 308 18.22 3.87 -15.72
N LEU A 309 18.78 2.73 -15.32
CA LEU A 309 18.01 1.63 -14.74
C LEU A 309 17.40 2.01 -13.38
N ALA A 310 18.11 2.78 -12.56
CA ALA A 310 17.58 3.28 -11.29
C ALA A 310 16.39 4.24 -11.51
N VAL A 311 16.46 5.12 -12.51
CA VAL A 311 15.34 5.99 -12.93
C VAL A 311 14.17 5.15 -13.44
N ALA A 312 14.43 4.18 -14.32
CA ALA A 312 13.40 3.30 -14.86
C ALA A 312 12.72 2.47 -13.77
N TYR A 313 13.51 1.87 -12.87
CA TYR A 313 13.00 1.15 -11.71
C TYR A 313 12.19 2.07 -10.80
N GLY A 314 12.72 3.22 -10.41
CA GLY A 314 12.02 4.18 -9.55
C GLY A 314 10.69 4.58 -10.14
N PHE A 315 10.68 5.01 -11.41
CA PHE A 315 9.45 5.41 -12.10
C PHE A 315 8.41 4.29 -12.14
N THR A 316 8.81 3.09 -12.58
CA THR A 316 7.87 1.97 -12.77
C THR A 316 7.42 1.36 -11.45
N SER A 317 8.26 1.32 -10.43
CA SER A 317 7.87 0.89 -9.08
C SER A 317 6.88 1.86 -8.42
N GLY A 318 7.09 3.18 -8.62
CA GLY A 318 6.12 4.19 -8.23
C GLY A 318 4.81 4.06 -8.99
N ALA A 319 4.88 3.86 -10.31
CA ALA A 319 3.73 3.71 -11.19
C ALA A 319 2.85 2.50 -10.84
N LEU A 320 3.46 1.41 -10.41
CA LEU A 320 2.78 0.17 -10.02
C LEU A 320 1.82 0.37 -8.83
N THR A 321 2.22 1.13 -7.83
CA THR A 321 1.54 1.21 -6.53
C THR A 321 0.09 1.74 -6.62
N PRO A 322 -0.19 2.92 -7.22
CA PRO A 322 -1.57 3.44 -7.30
C PRO A 322 -2.48 2.56 -8.16
N VAL A 323 -1.93 1.95 -9.20
CA VAL A 323 -2.68 1.05 -10.09
C VAL A 323 -3.06 -0.23 -9.35
N ALA A 324 -2.16 -0.82 -8.57
CA ALA A 324 -2.46 -1.98 -7.75
C ALA A 324 -3.65 -1.72 -6.81
N PHE A 325 -3.65 -0.60 -6.09
CA PHE A 325 -4.79 -0.26 -5.23
C PHE A 325 -6.07 0.08 -6.01
N SER A 326 -5.98 0.53 -7.25
CA SER A 326 -7.14 0.87 -8.08
C SER A 326 -7.82 -0.34 -8.72
N VAL A 327 -7.09 -1.43 -8.96
CA VAL A 327 -7.65 -2.70 -9.48
C VAL A 327 -8.53 -3.40 -8.44
N LEU A 328 -8.20 -3.28 -7.15
CA LEU A 328 -8.90 -4.01 -6.10
C LEU A 328 -10.41 -3.69 -6.00
N PRO A 329 -10.86 -2.41 -6.05
CA PRO A 329 -12.30 -2.09 -6.08
C PRO A 329 -13.04 -2.64 -7.31
N GLU A 330 -12.35 -2.77 -8.46
CA GLU A 330 -12.94 -3.40 -9.66
C GLU A 330 -13.16 -4.90 -9.45
N LEU A 331 -12.29 -5.53 -8.67
CA LEU A 331 -12.30 -6.97 -8.41
C LEU A 331 -13.33 -7.37 -7.34
N VAL A 332 -13.41 -6.61 -6.23
CA VAL A 332 -14.23 -6.99 -5.06
C VAL A 332 -15.50 -6.17 -4.89
N GLY A 333 -15.64 -5.09 -5.65
CA GLY A 333 -16.72 -4.12 -5.51
C GLY A 333 -16.50 -3.13 -4.34
N THR A 334 -17.20 -1.99 -4.39
CA THR A 334 -17.04 -0.89 -3.43
C THR A 334 -17.52 -1.26 -2.01
N GLY A 335 -18.51 -2.14 -1.89
CA GLY A 335 -19.07 -2.57 -0.60
C GLY A 335 -18.11 -3.44 0.24
N ARG A 336 -17.19 -4.19 -0.41
CA ARG A 336 -16.24 -5.08 0.27
C ARG A 336 -14.82 -4.51 0.33
N ILE A 337 -14.61 -3.26 -0.11
CA ILE A 337 -13.27 -2.68 -0.29
C ILE A 337 -12.47 -2.60 1.02
N TYR A 338 -13.11 -2.32 2.16
CA TYR A 338 -12.42 -2.31 3.45
C TYR A 338 -11.82 -3.67 3.77
N CYS A 339 -12.63 -4.73 3.73
CA CYS A 339 -12.15 -6.09 4.01
C CYS A 339 -11.15 -6.57 2.96
N GLY A 340 -11.36 -6.23 1.68
CA GLY A 340 -10.46 -6.57 0.59
C GLY A 340 -9.07 -5.96 0.76
N LEU A 341 -8.97 -4.66 1.03
CA LEU A 341 -7.70 -3.98 1.28
C LEU A 341 -6.98 -4.55 2.51
N GLY A 342 -7.71 -4.79 3.60
CA GLY A 342 -7.11 -5.36 4.80
C GLY A 342 -6.50 -6.73 4.55
N LEU A 343 -7.22 -7.63 3.87
CA LEU A 343 -6.72 -8.97 3.55
C LEU A 343 -5.55 -8.95 2.58
N VAL A 344 -5.63 -8.13 1.53
CA VAL A 344 -4.52 -8.00 0.57
C VAL A 344 -3.25 -7.55 1.27
N GLN A 345 -3.30 -6.49 2.07
CA GLN A 345 -2.12 -5.99 2.78
C GLN A 345 -1.54 -7.03 3.74
N MET A 346 -2.40 -7.79 4.44
CA MET A 346 -1.95 -8.88 5.30
C MET A 346 -1.19 -9.96 4.52
N VAL A 347 -1.70 -10.33 3.34
CA VAL A 347 -1.05 -11.36 2.51
C VAL A 347 0.22 -10.81 1.84
N GLU A 348 0.19 -9.58 1.34
CA GLU A 348 1.36 -8.88 0.80
C GLU A 348 2.52 -8.78 1.80
N SER A 349 2.22 -8.63 3.09
CA SER A 349 3.25 -8.52 4.13
C SER A 349 4.17 -9.72 4.18
N ILE A 350 3.69 -10.90 3.82
CA ILE A 350 4.49 -12.13 3.74
C ILE A 350 5.62 -11.94 2.72
N GLY A 351 5.29 -11.38 1.54
CA GLY A 351 6.28 -11.05 0.51
C GLY A 351 7.28 -10.01 0.97
N GLY A 352 6.80 -8.92 1.57
CA GLY A 352 7.65 -7.84 2.09
C GLY A 352 8.61 -8.31 3.21
N LEU A 353 8.14 -9.18 4.10
CA LEU A 353 8.97 -9.76 5.17
C LEU A 353 10.01 -10.74 4.64
N LEU A 354 9.72 -11.48 3.58
CA LEU A 354 10.64 -12.47 3.02
C LEU A 354 11.68 -11.84 2.08
N GLY A 355 11.36 -10.74 1.41
CA GLY A 355 12.19 -10.15 0.36
C GLY A 355 13.59 -9.76 0.83
N ALA A 356 13.70 -8.94 1.87
CA ALA A 356 14.99 -8.47 2.37
C ALA A 356 15.86 -9.58 2.98
N PRO A 357 15.35 -10.48 3.84
CA PRO A 357 16.10 -11.62 4.35
C PRO A 357 16.56 -12.59 3.24
N LEU A 358 15.72 -12.86 2.26
CA LEU A 358 16.06 -13.69 1.11
C LEU A 358 17.22 -13.08 0.31
N SER A 359 17.16 -11.77 0.07
CA SER A 359 18.25 -11.05 -0.62
C SER A 359 19.57 -11.08 0.15
N GLY A 360 19.51 -10.89 1.48
CA GLY A 360 20.69 -11.01 2.35
C GLY A 360 21.30 -12.41 2.33
N TYR A 361 20.46 -13.46 2.45
CA TYR A 361 20.89 -14.84 2.35
C TYR A 361 21.56 -15.15 0.98
N LEU A 362 20.93 -14.70 -0.12
CA LEU A 362 21.53 -14.89 -1.45
C LEU A 362 22.88 -14.21 -1.57
N ARG A 363 23.03 -13.00 -1.03
CA ARG A 363 24.33 -12.32 -0.99
C ARG A 363 25.37 -13.10 -0.20
N ASP A 364 25.01 -13.63 0.98
CA ASP A 364 25.92 -14.38 1.83
C ASP A 364 26.41 -15.68 1.15
N VAL A 365 25.52 -16.33 0.38
CA VAL A 365 25.87 -17.56 -0.37
C VAL A 365 26.65 -17.26 -1.65
N THR A 366 26.32 -16.19 -2.38
CA THR A 366 26.90 -15.89 -3.71
C THR A 366 28.04 -14.88 -3.69
N GLY A 367 28.22 -14.19 -2.55
CA GLY A 367 29.26 -13.18 -2.37
C GLY A 367 28.95 -11.82 -3.02
N ASN A 368 27.81 -11.67 -3.69
CA ASN A 368 27.40 -10.42 -4.34
C ASN A 368 25.87 -10.26 -4.43
N TYR A 369 25.40 -9.04 -4.72
CA TYR A 369 23.98 -8.76 -4.87
C TYR A 369 23.39 -9.08 -6.25
N THR A 370 24.20 -9.51 -7.23
CA THR A 370 23.77 -9.84 -8.60
C THR A 370 22.59 -10.82 -8.60
N THR A 371 22.75 -11.94 -7.89
CA THR A 371 21.72 -12.97 -7.77
C THR A 371 20.45 -12.42 -7.10
N SER A 372 20.59 -11.57 -6.10
CA SER A 372 19.45 -10.96 -5.41
C SER A 372 18.59 -10.10 -6.35
N PHE A 373 19.21 -9.31 -7.23
CA PHE A 373 18.48 -8.49 -8.20
C PHE A 373 17.79 -9.33 -9.29
N VAL A 374 18.46 -10.39 -9.77
CA VAL A 374 17.87 -11.33 -10.74
C VAL A 374 16.67 -12.04 -10.14
N VAL A 375 16.79 -12.53 -8.90
CA VAL A 375 15.69 -13.20 -8.18
C VAL A 375 14.54 -12.24 -7.90
N ALA A 376 14.84 -10.99 -7.52
CA ALA A 376 13.82 -9.94 -7.37
C ALA A 376 13.05 -9.70 -8.66
N GLY A 377 13.78 -9.56 -9.79
CA GLY A 377 13.17 -9.44 -11.12
C GLY A 377 12.30 -10.65 -11.48
N ALA A 378 12.76 -11.86 -11.18
CA ALA A 378 12.00 -13.10 -11.42
C ALA A 378 10.70 -13.15 -10.62
N PHE A 379 10.69 -12.71 -9.35
CA PHE A 379 9.47 -12.62 -8.54
C PHE A 379 8.46 -11.64 -9.13
N LEU A 380 8.88 -10.47 -9.60
CA LEU A 380 7.99 -9.51 -10.27
C LEU A 380 7.45 -10.06 -11.58
N LEU A 381 8.28 -10.71 -12.40
CA LEU A 381 7.84 -11.33 -13.65
C LEU A 381 6.88 -12.50 -13.40
N ALA A 382 7.10 -13.30 -12.36
CA ALA A 382 6.17 -14.34 -11.93
C ALA A 382 4.82 -13.73 -11.49
N GLY A 383 4.85 -12.66 -10.69
CA GLY A 383 3.65 -11.91 -10.30
C GLY A 383 2.89 -11.34 -11.50
N SER A 384 3.62 -10.79 -12.49
CA SER A 384 3.03 -10.33 -13.76
C SER A 384 2.38 -11.49 -14.53
N GLY A 385 3.04 -12.66 -14.59
CA GLY A 385 2.48 -13.86 -15.21
C GLY A 385 1.18 -14.30 -14.56
N VAL A 386 1.09 -14.28 -13.23
CA VAL A 386 -0.15 -14.57 -12.49
C VAL A 386 -1.23 -13.54 -12.83
N LEU A 387 -0.90 -12.26 -12.94
CA LEU A 387 -1.84 -11.20 -13.33
C LEU A 387 -2.35 -11.35 -14.76
N ILE A 388 -1.54 -11.87 -15.70
CA ILE A 388 -1.96 -12.15 -17.08
C ILE A 388 -2.98 -13.28 -17.12
N ILE A 389 -2.84 -14.29 -16.28
CA ILE A 389 -3.77 -15.41 -16.18
C ILE A 389 -5.10 -14.99 -15.54
N LEU A 390 -5.10 -14.00 -14.66
CA LEU A 390 -6.26 -13.52 -13.91
C LEU A 390 -7.50 -13.23 -14.79
N PRO A 391 -7.43 -12.49 -15.92
CA PRO A 391 -8.58 -12.23 -16.77
C PRO A 391 -9.17 -13.49 -17.39
N HIS A 392 -8.33 -14.46 -17.76
CA HIS A 392 -8.77 -15.70 -18.44
C HIS A 392 -9.46 -16.67 -17.48
N VAL A 393 -9.06 -16.70 -16.22
CA VAL A 393 -9.63 -17.60 -15.21
C VAL A 393 -10.83 -16.95 -14.51
N CYS A 394 -10.87 -15.63 -14.42
CA CYS A 394 -11.77 -14.91 -13.52
C CYS A 394 -12.83 -14.07 -14.23
N PHE A 395 -12.62 -13.76 -15.49
CA PHE A 395 -13.57 -13.09 -16.36
C PHE A 395 -13.71 -13.91 -17.65
N PRO A 396 -14.36 -15.10 -17.62
CA PRO A 396 -14.70 -15.77 -18.87
C PRO A 396 -15.52 -14.77 -19.69
N ALA A 397 -15.14 -14.58 -20.95
CA ALA A 397 -15.85 -13.70 -21.86
C ALA A 397 -17.34 -14.02 -21.79
N PRO A 398 -18.24 -13.01 -21.71
CA PRO A 398 -19.67 -13.27 -21.67
C PRO A 398 -20.05 -14.05 -22.92
N THR A 399 -20.38 -15.33 -22.74
CA THR A 399 -20.81 -16.26 -23.80
C THR A 399 -22.25 -16.06 -24.20
N SER A 400 -22.92 -15.02 -23.76
CA SER A 400 -24.30 -14.67 -24.13
C SER A 400 -24.39 -13.26 -24.69
N LYS A 401 -24.94 -13.15 -25.89
CA LYS A 401 -25.35 -11.89 -26.50
C LYS A 401 -26.37 -11.20 -25.60
N PRO A 402 -26.39 -9.84 -25.54
CA PRO A 402 -27.32 -9.07 -24.67
C PRO A 402 -28.84 -9.30 -24.98
N GLN A 403 -29.18 -10.13 -25.94
CA GLN A 403 -30.57 -10.35 -26.37
C GLN A 403 -31.31 -11.37 -25.52
N ASP A 404 -30.65 -12.27 -24.79
CA ASP A 404 -31.37 -13.36 -24.11
C ASP A 404 -31.97 -12.95 -22.75
N PHE A 405 -31.48 -11.86 -22.11
CA PHE A 405 -32.04 -11.36 -20.85
C PHE A 405 -33.36 -10.59 -20.99
N VAL A 406 -33.66 -10.06 -22.19
CA VAL A 406 -34.92 -9.32 -22.43
C VAL A 406 -36.07 -10.29 -22.73
N THR A 407 -35.77 -11.47 -23.27
CA THR A 407 -36.79 -12.46 -23.62
C THR A 407 -37.27 -13.26 -22.39
N GLU A 408 -36.39 -13.53 -21.43
CA GLU A 408 -36.74 -14.24 -20.19
C GLU A 408 -37.53 -13.37 -19.17
N ALA A 409 -37.36 -12.06 -19.21
CA ALA A 409 -38.12 -11.11 -18.39
C ALA A 409 -39.52 -10.84 -18.90
N LEU A 410 -39.84 -11.19 -20.15
CA LEU A 410 -41.15 -11.02 -20.79
C LEU A 410 -42.07 -12.23 -20.66
N ASP A 411 -41.55 -13.38 -20.22
CA ASP A 411 -42.34 -14.61 -20.03
C ASP A 411 -42.93 -14.79 -18.63
N ILE A 412 -42.76 -13.82 -17.74
CA ILE A 412 -43.52 -13.77 -16.49
C ILE A 412 -44.92 -13.22 -16.80
N LYS A 413 -45.83 -14.12 -17.24
CA LYS A 413 -47.27 -13.82 -17.32
C LYS A 413 -47.77 -13.38 -15.95
N VAL A 414 -48.04 -12.08 -15.82
CA VAL A 414 -48.85 -11.53 -14.73
C VAL A 414 -50.27 -12.07 -14.96
N PRO A 415 -50.88 -12.82 -14.01
CA PRO A 415 -52.26 -13.20 -14.13
C PRO A 415 -53.14 -11.93 -14.00
N LEU A 416 -53.92 -11.68 -15.05
CA LEU A 416 -54.93 -10.63 -15.00
C LEU A 416 -55.95 -10.93 -13.89
N PRO A 417 -56.43 -9.93 -13.12
CA PRO A 417 -57.49 -10.12 -12.17
C PRO A 417 -58.79 -10.54 -12.89
N LYS A 418 -59.42 -11.60 -12.42
CA LYS A 418 -60.74 -12.01 -12.88
C LYS A 418 -61.77 -10.94 -12.51
N GLU A 419 -62.42 -10.35 -13.51
CA GLU A 419 -63.63 -9.56 -13.29
C GLU A 419 -64.68 -10.45 -12.63
N GLY A 420 -65.16 -10.01 -11.48
CA GLY A 420 -66.31 -10.64 -10.82
C GLY A 420 -67.60 -10.36 -11.57
N PRO A 421 -68.60 -11.24 -11.50
CA PRO A 421 -69.84 -11.07 -12.21
C PRO A 421 -70.66 -9.89 -11.65
N GLY A 422 -71.18 -9.07 -12.55
CA GLY A 422 -72.09 -8.00 -12.23
C GLY A 422 -73.40 -8.55 -11.60
N GLU A 423 -73.85 -7.88 -10.56
CA GLU A 423 -75.23 -8.01 -10.07
C GLU A 423 -76.06 -6.82 -10.58
N ASP A 424 -77.26 -7.19 -11.02
CA ASP A 424 -78.31 -6.35 -11.52
C ASP A 424 -78.79 -5.23 -10.58
#